data_4b3f420bebe46e4775bde17e819f06ca
#
_entry.id   4b3f420bebe46e4775bde17e819f06ca
#
_cell.length_a   1.000
_cell.length_b   1.000
_cell.length_c   1.000
_cell.angle_alpha   90.00
_cell.angle_beta   90.00
_cell.angle_gamma   90.00
#
_symmetry.space_group_name_H-M   'P 1'
#
loop_
_entity.id
_entity.type
_entity.pdbx_description
1 polymer ?
#
loop_
_entity_poly.entity_id
_entity_poly.type
_entity_poly.pdbx_seq_one_letter_code
_entity_poly.pdbx_strand_id
1 'polypeptide(L)'
;MNGQVIMTECSPELAYRLLLEVHEAHGFEAAFRKATGLRVSLRPLPALGEGVGILPEENPVCQLVVQTPAGASFCREMQARLRRSLEAGQPVEPLTCLAGLTVLAVPVRLCGEPVAMLHTNRLLLHQPGPAEVEQAVRQLRRWGAPATEQAVAEALQGLVVLDPPRLEAVLRLLGIYAEYLGDLASRRVLADRQGRPCALAQALAYIRDHLPERLPLREVARRVNLSPYYFCKLFHRTMGMTFTEYLARVRLERAKDLLLNPTLSVGEVATAVGFGSIPHFNRSFKKYTGMTPTAYRASRVGRHKVPLTAAFPSGGS
;
A
#
# COMPACT_ATOMS: atom_id res chain seq x y z
N MET A 1 25.27 -8.28 -6.13
CA MET A 1 25.03 -7.09 -6.97
C MET A 1 23.77 -7.17 -7.85
N ASN A 2 22.98 -8.25 -7.84
CA ASN A 2 21.87 -8.43 -8.79
C ASN A 2 20.44 -8.12 -8.27
N GLY A 3 20.23 -7.96 -6.98
CA GLY A 3 18.89 -7.75 -6.41
C GLY A 3 18.32 -6.33 -6.65
N GLN A 4 19.13 -5.30 -6.47
CA GLN A 4 18.71 -3.91 -6.64
C GLN A 4 18.35 -3.52 -8.08
N VAL A 5 19.01 -4.14 -9.08
CA VAL A 5 18.70 -3.91 -10.51
C VAL A 5 17.35 -4.53 -10.89
N ILE A 6 16.94 -5.59 -10.20
CA ILE A 6 15.71 -6.34 -10.49
C ILE A 6 14.48 -5.56 -10.08
N MET A 7 14.54 -4.82 -8.98
CA MET A 7 13.39 -4.06 -8.44
C MET A 7 13.17 -2.71 -9.13
N THR A 8 14.17 -2.17 -9.85
CA THR A 8 13.98 -0.94 -10.64
C THR A 8 13.05 -1.14 -11.84
N GLU A 9 12.81 -2.39 -12.25
CA GLU A 9 11.99 -2.72 -13.43
C GLU A 9 10.62 -3.35 -13.08
N CYS A 10 10.40 -3.80 -11.84
CA CYS A 10 9.13 -4.33 -11.38
C CYS A 10 8.46 -3.31 -10.46
N SER A 11 7.30 -2.76 -10.84
CA SER A 11 6.60 -1.86 -9.93
C SER A 11 6.21 -2.62 -8.64
N PRO A 12 6.25 -1.97 -7.47
CA PRO A 12 5.83 -2.60 -6.21
C PRO A 12 4.42 -3.21 -6.28
N GLU A 13 3.51 -2.59 -7.05
CA GLU A 13 2.16 -3.10 -7.29
C GLU A 13 2.16 -4.43 -8.02
N LEU A 14 2.98 -4.57 -9.06
CA LEU A 14 3.08 -5.81 -9.82
C LEU A 14 3.69 -6.93 -8.97
N ALA A 15 4.74 -6.60 -8.22
CA ALA A 15 5.38 -7.53 -7.30
C ALA A 15 4.39 -8.05 -6.24
N TYR A 16 3.60 -7.16 -5.64
CA TYR A 16 2.59 -7.54 -4.65
C TYR A 16 1.48 -8.41 -5.26
N ARG A 17 1.00 -8.11 -6.46
CA ARG A 17 -0.03 -8.91 -7.14
C ARG A 17 0.44 -10.32 -7.45
N LEU A 18 1.68 -10.48 -7.89
CA LEU A 18 2.27 -11.81 -8.11
C LEU A 18 2.31 -12.62 -6.81
N LEU A 19 2.68 -11.98 -5.71
CA LEU A 19 2.66 -12.63 -4.39
C LEU A 19 1.24 -13.01 -3.98
N LEU A 20 0.26 -12.15 -4.24
CA LEU A 20 -1.15 -12.40 -3.89
C LEU A 20 -1.72 -13.59 -4.70
N GLU A 21 -1.48 -13.65 -6.02
CA GLU A 21 -1.88 -14.80 -6.86
C GLU A 21 -1.29 -16.12 -6.34
N VAL A 22 -0.01 -16.11 -5.96
CA VAL A 22 0.65 -17.30 -5.38
C VAL A 22 0.04 -17.65 -4.03
N HIS A 23 -0.20 -16.66 -3.18
CA HIS A 23 -0.77 -16.85 -1.84
C HIS A 23 -2.17 -17.48 -1.91
N GLU A 24 -3.07 -16.94 -2.74
CA GLU A 24 -4.44 -17.43 -2.91
C GLU A 24 -4.49 -18.86 -3.47
N ALA A 25 -3.56 -19.20 -4.38
CA ALA A 25 -3.52 -20.52 -5.01
C ALA A 25 -3.15 -21.67 -4.06
N HIS A 26 -2.49 -21.40 -2.93
CA HIS A 26 -1.92 -22.45 -2.08
C HIS A 26 -2.81 -22.86 -0.90
N GLY A 27 -3.91 -22.15 -0.62
CA GLY A 27 -4.82 -22.47 0.48
C GLY A 27 -4.19 -22.44 1.88
N PHE A 28 -3.02 -21.82 2.02
CA PHE A 28 -2.26 -21.76 3.28
C PHE A 28 -3.08 -21.12 4.40
N GLU A 29 -3.83 -20.06 4.12
CA GLU A 29 -4.63 -19.35 5.11
C GLU A 29 -5.62 -20.29 5.83
N ALA A 30 -6.31 -21.13 5.08
CA ALA A 30 -7.27 -22.08 5.64
C ALA A 30 -6.61 -23.14 6.51
N ALA A 31 -5.47 -23.69 6.06
CA ALA A 31 -4.69 -24.67 6.80
C ALA A 31 -4.08 -24.05 8.08
N PHE A 32 -3.50 -22.89 7.97
CA PHE A 32 -2.91 -22.15 9.08
C PHE A 32 -3.95 -21.82 10.15
N ARG A 33 -5.12 -21.32 9.73
CA ARG A 33 -6.24 -21.04 10.65
C ARG A 33 -6.71 -22.29 11.36
N LYS A 34 -6.84 -23.40 10.65
CA LYS A 34 -7.25 -24.68 11.25
C LYS A 34 -6.24 -25.20 12.27
N ALA A 35 -4.95 -25.02 12.01
CA ALA A 35 -3.87 -25.50 12.88
C ALA A 35 -3.61 -24.60 14.10
N THR A 36 -3.73 -23.28 13.95
CA THR A 36 -3.32 -22.30 14.96
C THR A 36 -4.47 -21.54 15.60
N GLY A 37 -5.65 -21.53 14.98
CA GLY A 37 -6.76 -20.65 15.34
C GLY A 37 -6.59 -19.21 14.83
N LEU A 38 -5.45 -18.87 14.23
CA LEU A 38 -5.14 -17.53 13.75
C LEU A 38 -5.44 -17.39 12.25
N ARG A 39 -5.91 -16.21 11.85
CA ARG A 39 -5.95 -15.84 10.44
C ARG A 39 -4.61 -15.20 10.07
N VAL A 40 -4.23 -15.38 8.82
CA VAL A 40 -3.07 -14.73 8.22
C VAL A 40 -3.51 -14.00 6.97
N SER A 41 -2.94 -12.83 6.72
CA SER A 41 -3.22 -12.02 5.52
C SER A 41 -1.93 -11.47 4.94
N LEU A 42 -1.87 -11.39 3.61
CA LEU A 42 -0.77 -10.77 2.89
C LEU A 42 -1.07 -9.28 2.67
N ARG A 43 -0.11 -8.39 2.96
CA ARG A 43 -0.23 -6.94 2.81
C ARG A 43 1.00 -6.34 2.15
N PRO A 44 0.87 -5.29 1.32
CA PRO A 44 2.01 -4.60 0.75
C PRO A 44 2.80 -3.84 1.82
N LEU A 45 4.15 -3.87 1.73
CA LEU A 45 5.03 -3.10 2.63
C LEU A 45 5.17 -1.64 2.20
N PRO A 46 5.51 -1.30 0.93
CA PRO A 46 5.49 0.08 0.49
C PRO A 46 4.06 0.59 0.55
N ALA A 47 3.87 1.83 1.03
CA ALA A 47 2.58 2.50 0.91
C ALA A 47 2.27 2.69 -0.58
N LEU A 48 1.53 1.75 -1.17
CA LEU A 48 0.91 1.92 -2.47
C LEU A 48 -0.21 2.95 -2.35
N GLY A 49 0.17 4.23 -2.21
CA GLY A 49 -0.72 5.35 -1.96
C GLY A 49 -1.17 5.46 -0.49
N GLU A 50 -1.47 6.67 -0.05
CA GLU A 50 -1.98 7.02 1.29
C GLU A 50 -3.40 6.46 1.56
N GLY A 51 -3.69 5.23 1.20
CA GLY A 51 -5.03 4.66 1.24
C GLY A 51 -5.14 3.25 1.79
N VAL A 52 -4.07 2.64 2.30
CA VAL A 52 -4.22 1.41 3.09
C VAL A 52 -4.72 1.84 4.48
N GLY A 53 -6.02 2.12 4.52
CA GLY A 53 -6.72 2.46 5.74
C GLY A 53 -6.45 1.40 6.81
N ILE A 54 -6.59 1.81 8.05
CA ILE A 54 -6.70 0.89 9.18
C ILE A 54 -7.70 -0.17 8.76
N LEU A 55 -7.20 -1.41 8.63
CA LEU A 55 -8.11 -2.52 8.34
C LEU A 55 -9.17 -2.56 9.41
N PRO A 56 -10.44 -2.64 9.06
CA PRO A 56 -11.47 -2.94 10.03
C PRO A 56 -11.14 -4.31 10.61
N GLU A 57 -10.43 -4.30 11.71
CA GLU A 57 -10.21 -5.50 12.50
C GLU A 57 -11.56 -5.92 13.06
N GLU A 58 -11.87 -7.20 12.99
CA GLU A 58 -13.12 -7.74 13.54
C GLU A 58 -13.16 -7.64 15.07
N ASN A 59 -12.03 -7.37 15.73
CA ASN A 59 -11.97 -7.23 17.18
C ASN A 59 -12.63 -5.92 17.65
N PRO A 60 -13.63 -5.98 18.55
CA PRO A 60 -14.37 -4.81 19.02
C PRO A 60 -13.50 -3.74 19.67
N VAL A 61 -12.41 -4.10 20.35
CA VAL A 61 -11.46 -3.12 20.94
C VAL A 61 -10.79 -2.31 19.83
N CYS A 62 -10.34 -2.97 18.75
CA CYS A 62 -9.76 -2.26 17.61
C CYS A 62 -10.77 -1.33 16.95
N GLN A 63 -12.05 -1.73 16.86
CA GLN A 63 -13.11 -0.88 16.33
C GLN A 63 -13.30 0.38 17.20
N LEU A 64 -13.32 0.25 18.52
CA LEU A 64 -13.39 1.39 19.45
C LEU A 64 -12.18 2.32 19.29
N VAL A 65 -10.98 1.77 19.10
CA VAL A 65 -9.75 2.56 18.85
C VAL A 65 -9.92 3.41 17.58
N VAL A 66 -10.33 2.82 16.47
CA VAL A 66 -10.34 3.52 15.17
C VAL A 66 -11.52 4.47 14.99
N GLN A 67 -12.55 4.37 15.80
CA GLN A 67 -13.71 5.29 15.79
C GLN A 67 -13.34 6.71 16.21
N THR A 68 -12.24 6.91 16.90
CA THR A 68 -11.79 8.21 17.38
C THR A 68 -10.56 8.70 16.63
N PRO A 69 -10.44 10.03 16.37
CA PRO A 69 -9.25 10.58 15.69
C PRO A 69 -7.94 10.25 16.39
N ALA A 70 -7.91 10.33 17.72
CA ALA A 70 -6.73 10.06 18.53
C ALA A 70 -6.34 8.57 18.51
N GLY A 71 -7.30 7.67 18.67
CA GLY A 71 -7.11 6.23 18.58
C GLY A 71 -6.71 5.80 17.18
N ALA A 72 -7.33 6.36 16.14
CA ALA A 72 -6.95 6.12 14.76
C ALA A 72 -5.50 6.56 14.47
N SER A 73 -5.08 7.71 15.03
CA SER A 73 -3.69 8.17 14.92
C SER A 73 -2.72 7.21 15.61
N PHE A 74 -3.04 6.77 16.81
CA PHE A 74 -2.26 5.75 17.53
C PHE A 74 -2.14 4.45 16.71
N CYS A 75 -3.23 3.95 16.17
CA CYS A 75 -3.22 2.73 15.37
C CYS A 75 -2.36 2.87 14.10
N ARG A 76 -2.43 4.02 13.41
CA ARG A 76 -1.56 4.31 12.24
C ARG A 76 -0.08 4.32 12.62
N GLU A 77 0.27 4.95 13.74
CA GLU A 77 1.66 5.00 14.21
C GLU A 77 2.20 3.59 14.55
N MET A 78 1.40 2.75 15.22
CA MET A 78 1.76 1.36 15.50
C MET A 78 1.99 0.56 14.22
N GLN A 79 1.15 0.73 13.20
CA GLN A 79 1.31 0.07 11.90
C GLN A 79 2.54 0.61 11.15
N ALA A 80 2.81 1.91 11.22
CA ALA A 80 3.99 2.51 10.62
C ALA A 80 5.28 2.01 11.29
N ARG A 81 5.28 1.85 12.63
CA ARG A 81 6.40 1.26 13.37
C ARG A 81 6.68 -0.18 12.93
N LEU A 82 5.63 -1.00 12.81
CA LEU A 82 5.77 -2.38 12.33
C LEU A 82 6.38 -2.42 10.93
N ARG A 83 5.88 -1.60 10.00
CA ARG A 83 6.42 -1.54 8.64
C ARG A 83 7.88 -1.14 8.61
N ARG A 84 8.26 -0.06 9.31
CA ARG A 84 9.66 0.39 9.39
C ARG A 84 10.59 -0.71 9.90
N SER A 85 10.17 -1.47 10.91
CA SER A 85 10.95 -2.59 11.45
C SER A 85 11.16 -3.70 10.40
N LEU A 86 10.11 -4.06 9.65
CA LEU A 86 10.18 -5.10 8.62
C LEU A 86 11.00 -4.65 7.40
N GLU A 87 10.90 -3.38 6.99
CA GLU A 87 11.69 -2.78 5.91
C GLU A 87 13.19 -2.71 6.28
N ALA A 88 13.49 -2.38 7.53
CA ALA A 88 14.87 -2.32 8.04
C ALA A 88 15.50 -3.71 8.23
N GLY A 89 14.76 -4.79 8.01
CA GLY A 89 15.26 -6.15 8.20
C GLY A 89 15.57 -6.52 9.65
N GLN A 90 14.97 -5.82 10.60
CA GLN A 90 15.12 -6.11 12.02
C GLN A 90 14.50 -7.47 12.38
N PRO A 91 14.94 -8.10 13.47
CA PRO A 91 14.31 -9.32 13.98
C PRO A 91 12.79 -9.13 14.12
N VAL A 92 12.05 -10.17 13.77
CA VAL A 92 10.60 -10.16 13.83
C VAL A 92 10.15 -10.25 15.28
N GLU A 93 9.75 -9.12 15.85
CA GLU A 93 9.19 -9.05 17.20
C GLU A 93 7.67 -8.91 17.15
N PRO A 94 6.93 -9.56 18.08
CA PRO A 94 5.51 -9.35 18.23
C PRO A 94 5.21 -7.88 18.54
N LEU A 95 4.32 -7.26 17.76
CA LEU A 95 3.87 -5.90 18.02
C LEU A 95 2.66 -5.93 18.96
N THR A 96 2.86 -5.55 20.19
CA THR A 96 1.79 -5.45 21.20
C THR A 96 1.30 -4.01 21.33
N CYS A 97 0.00 -3.82 21.33
CA CYS A 97 -0.67 -2.52 21.45
C CYS A 97 -1.58 -2.47 22.69
N LEU A 98 -2.68 -1.71 22.63
CA LEU A 98 -3.63 -1.54 23.71
C LEU A 98 -4.20 -2.88 24.21
N ALA A 99 -4.39 -3.04 25.52
CA ALA A 99 -4.96 -4.22 26.18
C ALA A 99 -4.22 -5.54 25.88
N GLY A 100 -2.92 -5.51 25.63
CA GLY A 100 -2.16 -6.71 25.29
C GLY A 100 -2.41 -7.26 23.90
N LEU A 101 -3.25 -6.59 23.07
CA LEU A 101 -3.51 -7.01 21.72
C LEU A 101 -2.23 -7.04 20.89
N THR A 102 -1.88 -8.21 20.39
CA THR A 102 -0.63 -8.47 19.68
C THR A 102 -0.89 -8.87 18.24
N VAL A 103 -0.01 -8.47 17.34
CA VAL A 103 0.04 -8.95 15.96
C VAL A 103 1.42 -9.50 15.65
N LEU A 104 1.48 -10.61 14.94
CA LEU A 104 2.71 -11.16 14.39
C LEU A 104 2.78 -10.77 12.92
N ALA A 105 3.95 -10.35 12.45
CA ALA A 105 4.15 -10.06 11.05
C ALA A 105 5.56 -10.43 10.61
N VAL A 106 5.68 -11.00 9.41
CA VAL A 106 6.97 -11.37 8.80
C VAL A 106 7.06 -10.77 7.40
N PRO A 107 8.23 -10.30 6.95
CA PRO A 107 8.40 -9.76 5.61
C PRO A 107 8.38 -10.88 4.56
N VAL A 108 7.73 -10.64 3.44
CA VAL A 108 7.84 -11.46 2.22
C VAL A 108 8.75 -10.74 1.25
N ARG A 109 9.84 -11.40 0.85
CA ARG A 109 10.88 -10.82 0.02
C ARG A 109 10.79 -11.35 -1.42
N LEU A 110 10.83 -10.43 -2.38
CA LEU A 110 10.94 -10.76 -3.79
C LEU A 110 12.34 -10.38 -4.27
N CYS A 111 13.10 -11.35 -4.76
CA CYS A 111 14.49 -11.13 -5.16
C CYS A 111 15.36 -10.46 -4.08
N GLY A 112 15.11 -10.75 -2.81
CA GLY A 112 15.81 -10.19 -1.65
C GLY A 112 15.20 -8.93 -1.05
N GLU A 113 14.39 -8.18 -1.80
CA GLU A 113 13.76 -6.94 -1.33
C GLU A 113 12.41 -7.20 -0.63
N PRO A 114 12.11 -6.56 0.50
CA PRO A 114 10.86 -6.72 1.20
C PRO A 114 9.74 -6.00 0.42
N VAL A 115 8.78 -6.76 -0.09
CA VAL A 115 7.67 -6.26 -0.94
C VAL A 115 6.34 -6.29 -0.20
N ALA A 116 6.16 -7.30 0.64
CA ALA A 116 4.92 -7.51 1.37
C ALA A 116 5.20 -8.01 2.79
N MET A 117 4.19 -8.09 3.60
CA MET A 117 4.22 -8.76 4.90
C MET A 117 3.06 -9.75 5.02
N LEU A 118 3.34 -10.90 5.60
CA LEU A 118 2.31 -11.76 6.18
C LEU A 118 2.07 -11.31 7.61
N HIS A 119 0.83 -11.06 7.99
CA HIS A 119 0.48 -10.73 9.36
C HIS A 119 -0.73 -11.51 9.85
N THR A 120 -0.78 -11.76 11.17
CA THR A 120 -1.91 -12.40 11.81
C THR A 120 -3.02 -11.41 12.17
N ASN A 121 -4.23 -11.91 12.44
CA ASN A 121 -5.20 -11.17 13.24
C ASN A 121 -4.68 -10.97 14.67
N ARG A 122 -5.44 -10.29 15.52
CA ARG A 122 -5.07 -10.06 16.92
C ARG A 122 -5.06 -11.35 17.73
N LEU A 123 -4.06 -11.45 18.59
CA LEU A 123 -3.86 -12.52 19.54
C LEU A 123 -3.39 -11.92 20.88
N LEU A 124 -3.23 -12.74 21.88
CA LEU A 124 -2.69 -12.39 23.19
C LEU A 124 -1.45 -13.25 23.51
N LEU A 125 -0.49 -12.69 24.22
CA LEU A 125 0.67 -13.44 24.75
C LEU A 125 0.43 -13.95 26.16
N HIS A 126 -0.56 -13.40 26.85
CA HIS A 126 -1.11 -13.86 28.12
C HIS A 126 -2.54 -13.36 28.25
N GLN A 127 -3.30 -13.95 29.15
CA GLN A 127 -4.66 -13.48 29.42
C GLN A 127 -4.57 -12.18 30.25
N PRO A 128 -5.14 -11.05 29.76
CA PRO A 128 -5.08 -9.79 30.50
C PRO A 128 -5.81 -9.86 31.85
N GLY A 129 -5.17 -9.34 32.89
CA GLY A 129 -5.78 -9.19 34.20
C GLY A 129 -6.70 -7.96 34.30
N PRO A 130 -7.48 -7.83 35.40
CA PRO A 130 -8.41 -6.71 35.57
C PRO A 130 -7.74 -5.33 35.47
N ALA A 131 -6.53 -5.17 36.00
CA ALA A 131 -5.79 -3.92 35.94
C ALA A 131 -5.42 -3.50 34.52
N GLU A 132 -5.07 -4.45 33.64
CA GLU A 132 -4.75 -4.20 32.23
C GLU A 132 -6.01 -3.82 31.43
N VAL A 133 -7.13 -4.47 31.72
CA VAL A 133 -8.45 -4.15 31.13
C VAL A 133 -8.86 -2.73 31.54
N GLU A 134 -8.75 -2.39 32.85
CA GLU A 134 -9.07 -1.07 33.36
C GLU A 134 -8.19 0.02 32.73
N GLN A 135 -6.89 -0.24 32.58
CA GLN A 135 -5.96 0.67 31.89
C GLN A 135 -6.37 0.90 30.44
N ALA A 136 -6.75 -0.14 29.73
CA ALA A 136 -7.21 -0.05 28.34
C ALA A 136 -8.50 0.79 28.24
N VAL A 137 -9.45 0.56 29.13
CA VAL A 137 -10.71 1.35 29.21
C VAL A 137 -10.42 2.82 29.49
N ARG A 138 -9.56 3.12 30.46
CA ARG A 138 -9.14 4.50 30.74
C ARG A 138 -8.54 5.17 29.51
N GLN A 139 -7.70 4.46 28.76
CA GLN A 139 -7.10 5.01 27.55
C GLN A 139 -8.11 5.23 26.43
N LEU A 140 -9.02 4.29 26.19
CA LEU A 140 -10.10 4.41 25.21
C LEU A 140 -11.02 5.62 25.53
N ARG A 141 -11.39 5.77 26.80
CA ARG A 141 -12.19 6.92 27.24
C ARG A 141 -11.47 8.26 27.08
N ARG A 142 -10.15 8.31 27.32
CA ARG A 142 -9.33 9.51 27.04
C ARG A 142 -9.34 9.88 25.55
N TRP A 143 -9.46 8.91 24.68
CA TRP A 143 -9.61 9.15 23.24
C TRP A 143 -11.05 9.48 22.80
N GLY A 144 -12.01 9.43 23.73
CA GLY A 144 -13.42 9.71 23.47
C GLY A 144 -14.24 8.49 23.05
N ALA A 145 -13.70 7.28 23.15
CA ALA A 145 -14.44 6.07 22.84
C ALA A 145 -15.33 5.62 24.01
N PRO A 146 -16.58 5.18 23.75
CA PRO A 146 -17.50 4.70 24.78
C PRO A 146 -17.13 3.28 25.22
N ALA A 147 -16.07 3.11 25.99
CA ALA A 147 -15.59 1.82 26.43
C ALA A 147 -16.04 1.48 27.87
N THR A 148 -16.41 0.23 28.08
CA THR A 148 -16.68 -0.36 29.41
C THR A 148 -15.73 -1.53 29.66
N GLU A 149 -15.45 -1.83 30.92
CA GLU A 149 -14.59 -2.96 31.30
C GLU A 149 -15.17 -4.29 30.79
N GLN A 150 -16.47 -4.46 30.93
CA GLN A 150 -17.17 -5.66 30.47
C GLN A 150 -16.99 -5.84 28.95
N ALA A 151 -17.25 -4.82 28.14
CA ALA A 151 -17.14 -4.91 26.68
C ALA A 151 -15.70 -5.18 26.21
N VAL A 152 -14.70 -4.58 26.88
CA VAL A 152 -13.29 -4.83 26.61
C VAL A 152 -12.90 -6.25 27.00
N ALA A 153 -13.31 -6.71 28.21
CA ALA A 153 -13.01 -8.05 28.69
C ALA A 153 -13.63 -9.14 27.78
N GLU A 154 -14.90 -8.99 27.38
CA GLU A 154 -15.60 -9.87 26.44
C GLU A 154 -14.88 -9.94 25.07
N ALA A 155 -14.44 -8.80 24.57
CA ALA A 155 -13.72 -8.71 23.29
C ALA A 155 -12.33 -9.40 23.30
N LEU A 156 -11.75 -9.58 24.49
CA LEU A 156 -10.45 -10.24 24.68
C LEU A 156 -10.60 -11.75 24.95
N GLN A 157 -11.72 -12.21 25.51
CA GLN A 157 -11.94 -13.61 25.88
C GLN A 157 -11.91 -14.59 24.69
N GLY A 158 -12.33 -14.15 23.51
CA GLY A 158 -12.37 -14.99 22.31
C GLY A 158 -11.06 -15.05 21.51
N LEU A 159 -10.00 -14.37 21.98
CA LEU A 159 -8.73 -14.32 21.26
C LEU A 159 -7.84 -15.52 21.59
N VAL A 160 -7.07 -15.94 20.59
CA VAL A 160 -6.04 -16.96 20.77
C VAL A 160 -4.95 -16.43 21.68
N VAL A 161 -4.61 -17.19 22.73
CA VAL A 161 -3.47 -16.92 23.61
C VAL A 161 -2.32 -17.84 23.18
N LEU A 162 -1.16 -17.26 22.90
CA LEU A 162 0.06 -17.99 22.57
C LEU A 162 1.03 -17.94 23.73
N ASP A 163 1.36 -19.09 24.29
CA ASP A 163 2.51 -19.25 25.16
C ASP A 163 3.84 -19.11 24.35
N PRO A 164 4.99 -18.90 25.00
CA PRO A 164 6.24 -18.70 24.30
C PRO A 164 6.63 -19.81 23.31
N PRO A 165 6.46 -21.11 23.59
CA PRO A 165 6.77 -22.17 22.63
C PRO A 165 5.86 -22.14 21.39
N ARG A 166 4.56 -21.88 21.57
CA ARG A 166 3.61 -21.75 20.46
C ARG A 166 3.84 -20.50 19.64
N LEU A 167 4.19 -19.38 20.30
CA LEU A 167 4.57 -18.13 19.64
C LEU A 167 5.76 -18.36 18.71
N GLU A 168 6.83 -19.00 19.19
CA GLU A 168 8.00 -19.33 18.40
C GLU A 168 7.65 -20.22 17.19
N ALA A 169 6.84 -21.25 17.41
CA ALA A 169 6.39 -22.15 16.35
C ALA A 169 5.57 -21.43 15.28
N VAL A 170 4.67 -20.52 15.69
CA VAL A 170 3.83 -19.74 14.76
C VAL A 170 4.69 -18.76 13.96
N LEU A 171 5.63 -18.05 14.60
CA LEU A 171 6.56 -17.15 13.90
C LEU A 171 7.42 -17.92 12.91
N ARG A 172 7.89 -19.11 13.27
CA ARG A 172 8.69 -19.97 12.38
C ARG A 172 7.88 -20.45 11.17
N LEU A 173 6.61 -20.87 11.37
CA LEU A 173 5.72 -21.25 10.27
C LEU A 173 5.45 -20.09 9.31
N LEU A 174 5.21 -18.89 9.85
CA LEU A 174 5.03 -17.69 9.04
C LEU A 174 6.30 -17.36 8.25
N GLY A 175 7.47 -17.48 8.87
CA GLY A 175 8.77 -17.24 8.23
C GLY A 175 9.02 -18.21 7.06
N ILE A 176 8.84 -19.51 7.30
CA ILE A 176 8.99 -20.56 6.26
C ILE A 176 8.03 -20.29 5.09
N TYR A 177 6.78 -19.94 5.39
CA TYR A 177 5.82 -19.66 4.33
C TYR A 177 6.13 -18.35 3.59
N ALA A 178 6.62 -17.31 4.27
CA ALA A 178 7.04 -16.07 3.66
C ALA A 178 8.23 -16.28 2.69
N GLU A 179 9.20 -17.08 3.08
CA GLU A 179 10.32 -17.48 2.22
C GLU A 179 9.84 -18.27 1.00
N TYR A 180 8.98 -19.26 1.21
CA TYR A 180 8.38 -20.07 0.14
C TYR A 180 7.62 -19.21 -0.88
N LEU A 181 6.77 -18.28 -0.41
CA LEU A 181 6.07 -17.32 -1.27
C LEU A 181 7.04 -16.46 -2.08
N GLY A 182 8.05 -15.91 -1.41
CA GLY A 182 9.08 -15.08 -2.02
C GLY A 182 9.85 -15.83 -3.10
N ASP A 183 10.24 -17.08 -2.82
CA ASP A 183 10.94 -17.93 -3.76
C ASP A 183 10.11 -18.29 -4.99
N LEU A 184 8.85 -18.69 -4.79
CA LEU A 184 7.94 -18.99 -5.90
C LEU A 184 7.69 -17.79 -6.79
N ALA A 185 7.44 -16.63 -6.19
CA ALA A 185 7.23 -15.40 -6.93
C ALA A 185 8.52 -14.96 -7.64
N SER A 186 9.67 -15.07 -6.98
CA SER A 186 10.99 -14.78 -7.58
C SER A 186 11.29 -15.69 -8.76
N ARG A 187 11.04 -16.99 -8.66
CA ARG A 187 11.19 -17.94 -9.76
C ARG A 187 10.28 -17.61 -10.94
N ARG A 188 9.02 -17.16 -10.69
CA ARG A 188 8.13 -16.70 -11.77
C ARG A 188 8.66 -15.46 -12.45
N VAL A 189 9.17 -14.48 -11.69
CA VAL A 189 9.82 -13.29 -12.24
C VAL A 189 11.07 -13.66 -13.04
N LEU A 190 11.89 -14.60 -12.56
CA LEU A 190 13.12 -15.03 -13.22
C LEU A 190 12.83 -15.94 -14.44
N ALA A 191 11.85 -16.84 -14.37
CA ALA A 191 11.45 -17.69 -15.49
C ALA A 191 10.86 -16.85 -16.66
N ASP A 192 10.12 -15.79 -16.33
CA ASP A 192 9.68 -14.79 -17.30
C ASP A 192 10.86 -14.02 -17.92
N ARG A 193 12.03 -14.02 -17.25
CA ARG A 193 13.29 -13.38 -17.67
C ARG A 193 14.24 -14.27 -18.50
N GLN A 194 14.17 -15.60 -18.40
CA GLN A 194 15.01 -16.49 -19.20
C GLN A 194 14.69 -16.44 -20.71
N GLY A 195 13.75 -15.60 -21.09
CA GLY A 195 13.48 -15.30 -22.48
C GLY A 195 13.16 -13.84 -22.82
N ARG A 196 12.61 -13.03 -21.89
CA ARG A 196 12.24 -11.60 -22.15
C ARG A 196 11.85 -10.94 -20.82
N PRO A 197 12.13 -9.62 -20.58
CA PRO A 197 11.45 -8.87 -19.54
C PRO A 197 9.95 -9.07 -19.70
N CYS A 198 9.21 -9.32 -18.59
CA CYS A 198 7.76 -9.53 -18.60
C CYS A 198 7.12 -8.57 -19.63
N ALA A 199 6.41 -9.11 -20.62
CA ALA A 199 5.85 -8.32 -21.70
C ALA A 199 5.07 -7.10 -21.19
N LEU A 200 4.47 -7.25 -20.00
CA LEU A 200 3.78 -6.15 -19.34
C LEU A 200 4.75 -5.10 -18.76
N ALA A 201 5.86 -5.50 -18.18
CA ALA A 201 6.88 -4.56 -17.67
C ALA A 201 7.52 -3.76 -18.81
N GLN A 202 7.82 -4.41 -19.95
CA GLN A 202 8.26 -3.73 -21.17
C GLN A 202 7.21 -2.74 -21.68
N ALA A 203 5.93 -3.15 -21.68
CA ALA A 203 4.84 -2.27 -22.08
C ALA A 203 4.71 -1.04 -21.18
N LEU A 204 4.80 -1.23 -19.87
CA LEU A 204 4.71 -0.14 -18.89
C LEU A 204 5.91 0.82 -18.97
N ALA A 205 7.11 0.31 -19.20
CA ALA A 205 8.31 1.11 -19.45
C ALA A 205 8.13 1.92 -20.75
N TYR A 206 7.76 1.25 -21.83
CA TYR A 206 7.51 1.89 -23.11
C TYR A 206 6.43 2.99 -23.03
N ILE A 207 5.34 2.74 -22.31
CA ILE A 207 4.29 3.74 -22.08
C ILE A 207 4.84 4.97 -21.35
N ARG A 208 5.68 4.79 -20.32
CA ARG A 208 6.25 5.91 -19.56
C ARG A 208 7.18 6.77 -20.42
N ASP A 209 8.00 6.13 -21.24
CA ASP A 209 8.98 6.81 -22.07
C ASP A 209 8.35 7.56 -23.25
N HIS A 210 7.14 7.13 -23.69
CA HIS A 210 6.44 7.65 -24.86
C HIS A 210 5.08 8.29 -24.51
N LEU A 211 4.89 8.72 -23.25
CA LEU A 211 3.62 9.28 -22.74
C LEU A 211 3.02 10.41 -23.61
N PRO A 212 3.81 11.35 -24.17
CA PRO A 212 3.31 12.42 -25.02
C PRO A 212 2.80 11.93 -26.38
N GLU A 213 3.24 10.76 -26.79
CA GLU A 213 2.97 10.26 -28.14
C GLU A 213 1.59 9.58 -28.24
N ARG A 214 1.12 9.38 -29.47
CA ARG A 214 -0.06 8.55 -29.69
C ARG A 214 0.30 7.08 -29.50
N LEU A 215 -0.20 6.48 -28.44
CA LEU A 215 0.05 5.10 -28.05
C LEU A 215 -1.19 4.21 -28.29
N PRO A 216 -1.44 3.72 -29.52
CA PRO A 216 -2.52 2.77 -29.75
C PRO A 216 -2.17 1.42 -29.14
N LEU A 217 -3.15 0.75 -28.52
CA LEU A 217 -2.98 -0.57 -27.89
C LEU A 217 -2.28 -1.58 -28.82
N ARG A 218 -2.59 -1.57 -30.12
CA ARG A 218 -1.98 -2.49 -31.10
C ARG A 218 -0.46 -2.31 -31.23
N GLU A 219 0.00 -1.08 -31.13
CA GLU A 219 1.44 -0.76 -31.20
C GLU A 219 2.17 -1.25 -29.96
N VAL A 220 1.63 -0.96 -28.79
CA VAL A 220 2.22 -1.40 -27.51
C VAL A 220 2.23 -2.94 -27.43
N ALA A 221 1.13 -3.59 -27.80
CA ALA A 221 1.06 -5.06 -27.86
C ALA A 221 2.11 -5.65 -28.79
N ARG A 222 2.29 -5.07 -30.01
CA ARG A 222 3.30 -5.50 -30.99
C ARG A 222 4.72 -5.33 -30.44
N ARG A 223 4.98 -4.23 -29.72
CA ARG A 223 6.30 -3.95 -29.12
C ARG A 223 6.73 -5.02 -28.14
N VAL A 224 5.77 -5.63 -27.44
CA VAL A 224 6.01 -6.71 -26.47
C VAL A 224 5.71 -8.10 -27.03
N ASN A 225 5.60 -8.23 -28.37
CA ASN A 225 5.34 -9.48 -29.10
C ASN A 225 4.07 -10.22 -28.65
N LEU A 226 3.01 -9.50 -28.30
CA LEU A 226 1.72 -10.06 -27.96
C LEU A 226 0.67 -9.67 -29.01
N SER A 227 -0.34 -10.53 -29.19
CA SER A 227 -1.54 -10.12 -29.93
C SER A 227 -2.31 -9.05 -29.15
N PRO A 228 -2.98 -8.09 -29.83
CA PRO A 228 -3.77 -7.05 -29.16
C PRO A 228 -4.81 -7.62 -28.20
N TYR A 229 -5.45 -8.73 -28.56
CA TYR A 229 -6.43 -9.41 -27.72
C TYR A 229 -5.80 -9.98 -26.44
N TYR A 230 -4.69 -10.71 -26.57
CA TYR A 230 -4.00 -11.30 -25.43
C TYR A 230 -3.41 -10.21 -24.51
N PHE A 231 -2.82 -9.17 -25.09
CA PHE A 231 -2.33 -8.02 -24.34
C PHE A 231 -3.44 -7.34 -23.55
N CYS A 232 -4.59 -7.08 -24.17
CA CYS A 232 -5.74 -6.47 -23.50
C CYS A 232 -6.20 -7.30 -22.29
N LYS A 233 -6.33 -8.63 -22.49
CA LYS A 233 -6.73 -9.56 -21.43
C LYS A 233 -5.71 -9.66 -20.30
N LEU A 234 -4.41 -9.76 -20.64
CA LEU A 234 -3.31 -9.76 -19.70
C LEU A 234 -3.27 -8.44 -18.91
N PHE A 235 -3.34 -7.30 -19.62
CA PHE A 235 -3.29 -5.98 -19.02
C PHE A 235 -4.45 -5.77 -18.04
N HIS A 236 -5.67 -6.07 -18.45
CA HIS A 236 -6.84 -5.93 -17.58
C HIS A 236 -6.77 -6.86 -16.37
N ARG A 237 -6.38 -8.13 -16.55
CA ARG A 237 -6.21 -9.08 -15.44
C ARG A 237 -5.17 -8.63 -14.43
N THR A 238 -4.05 -8.07 -14.91
CA THR A 238 -2.92 -7.70 -14.04
C THR A 238 -3.09 -6.31 -13.42
N MET A 239 -3.62 -5.34 -14.18
CA MET A 239 -3.74 -3.95 -13.71
C MET A 239 -5.11 -3.62 -13.11
N GLY A 240 -6.11 -4.52 -13.24
CA GLY A 240 -7.47 -4.31 -12.76
C GLY A 240 -8.24 -3.21 -13.51
N MET A 241 -7.66 -2.67 -14.62
CA MET A 241 -8.24 -1.63 -15.45
C MET A 241 -7.82 -1.82 -16.90
N THR A 242 -8.52 -1.18 -17.83
CA THR A 242 -8.16 -1.23 -19.25
C THR A 242 -6.88 -0.44 -19.52
N PHE A 243 -6.19 -0.80 -20.60
CA PHE A 243 -5.02 -0.06 -21.09
C PHE A 243 -5.30 1.44 -21.29
N THR A 244 -6.47 1.76 -21.86
CA THR A 244 -6.88 3.15 -22.13
C THR A 244 -7.08 3.94 -20.82
N GLU A 245 -7.70 3.32 -19.82
CA GLU A 245 -7.87 3.93 -18.49
C GLU A 245 -6.52 4.16 -17.81
N TYR A 246 -5.64 3.18 -17.87
CA TYR A 246 -4.28 3.29 -17.32
C TYR A 246 -3.50 4.43 -17.97
N LEU A 247 -3.46 4.46 -19.33
CA LEU A 247 -2.76 5.50 -20.08
C LEU A 247 -3.29 6.90 -19.74
N ALA A 248 -4.64 7.04 -19.67
CA ALA A 248 -5.24 8.30 -19.26
C ALA A 248 -4.84 8.70 -17.84
N ARG A 249 -4.85 7.75 -16.90
CA ARG A 249 -4.45 7.98 -15.50
C ARG A 249 -3.01 8.45 -15.38
N VAL A 250 -2.07 7.78 -16.03
CA VAL A 250 -0.63 8.15 -15.97
C VAL A 250 -0.39 9.54 -16.59
N ARG A 251 -1.08 9.85 -17.69
CA ARG A 251 -1.05 11.18 -18.33
C ARG A 251 -1.59 12.27 -17.39
N LEU A 252 -2.68 11.98 -16.68
CA LEU A 252 -3.28 12.93 -15.73
C LEU A 252 -2.41 13.14 -14.50
N GLU A 253 -1.73 12.11 -14.00
CA GLU A 253 -0.73 12.28 -12.92
C GLU A 253 0.40 13.19 -13.38
N ARG A 254 0.97 12.96 -14.57
CA ARG A 254 2.01 13.84 -15.13
C ARG A 254 1.52 15.26 -15.34
N ALA A 255 0.26 15.43 -15.75
CA ALA A 255 -0.35 16.74 -15.92
C ALA A 255 -0.44 17.53 -14.60
N LYS A 256 -0.67 16.85 -13.47
CA LYS A 256 -0.70 17.50 -12.14
C LYS A 256 0.63 18.19 -11.84
N ASP A 257 1.75 17.53 -12.14
CA ASP A 257 3.09 18.12 -11.94
C ASP A 257 3.32 19.34 -12.88
N LEU A 258 2.98 19.19 -14.16
CA LEU A 258 3.16 20.25 -15.14
C LEU A 258 2.24 21.46 -14.89
N LEU A 259 1.06 21.26 -14.33
CA LEU A 259 0.14 22.33 -13.96
C LEU A 259 0.69 23.24 -12.85
N LEU A 260 1.65 22.78 -12.04
CA LEU A 260 2.31 23.58 -11.02
C LEU A 260 3.25 24.62 -11.63
N ASN A 261 3.68 24.43 -12.87
CA ASN A 261 4.45 25.41 -13.60
C ASN A 261 3.52 26.54 -14.14
N PRO A 262 3.66 27.79 -13.63
CA PRO A 262 2.80 28.90 -14.03
C PRO A 262 3.04 29.37 -15.47
N THR A 263 4.17 29.02 -16.08
CA THR A 263 4.50 29.43 -17.46
C THR A 263 3.77 28.61 -18.53
N LEU A 264 3.28 27.42 -18.17
CA LEU A 264 2.58 26.54 -19.10
C LEU A 264 1.06 26.81 -19.08
N SER A 265 0.46 27.03 -20.22
CA SER A 265 -0.99 27.05 -20.36
C SER A 265 -1.61 25.66 -20.16
N VAL A 266 -2.90 25.59 -19.85
CA VAL A 266 -3.61 24.32 -19.73
C VAL A 266 -3.60 23.54 -21.04
N GLY A 267 -3.62 24.24 -22.18
CA GLY A 267 -3.54 23.63 -23.51
C GLY A 267 -2.16 23.01 -23.78
N GLU A 268 -1.10 23.71 -23.44
CA GLU A 268 0.28 23.18 -23.54
C GLU A 268 0.48 21.95 -22.66
N VAL A 269 -0.02 21.98 -21.42
CA VAL A 269 0.02 20.83 -20.53
C VAL A 269 -0.73 19.64 -21.15
N ALA A 270 -1.95 19.84 -21.67
CA ALA A 270 -2.73 18.79 -22.30
C ALA A 270 -1.97 18.12 -23.47
N THR A 271 -1.32 18.94 -24.31
CA THR A 271 -0.50 18.46 -25.44
C THR A 271 0.75 17.74 -24.95
N ALA A 272 1.47 18.32 -23.98
CA ALA A 272 2.71 17.77 -23.41
C ALA A 272 2.52 16.40 -22.76
N VAL A 273 1.32 16.09 -22.26
CA VAL A 273 1.00 14.78 -21.71
C VAL A 273 0.28 13.84 -22.70
N GLY A 274 0.11 14.25 -23.94
CA GLY A 274 -0.38 13.42 -25.04
C GLY A 274 -1.91 13.32 -25.17
N PHE A 275 -2.69 14.31 -24.68
CA PHE A 275 -4.12 14.38 -24.99
C PHE A 275 -4.35 15.02 -26.36
N GLY A 276 -5.12 14.35 -27.22
CA GLY A 276 -5.42 14.82 -28.57
C GLY A 276 -6.40 16.00 -28.63
N SER A 277 -7.05 16.37 -27.51
CA SER A 277 -7.91 17.55 -27.46
C SER A 277 -8.04 18.09 -26.05
N ILE A 278 -8.07 19.41 -25.92
CA ILE A 278 -8.23 20.13 -24.65
C ILE A 278 -9.59 19.81 -23.96
N PRO A 279 -10.72 19.76 -24.68
CA PRO A 279 -11.99 19.38 -24.04
C PRO A 279 -11.99 17.97 -23.45
N HIS A 280 -11.34 17.01 -24.11
CA HIS A 280 -11.19 15.65 -23.58
C HIS A 280 -10.28 15.64 -22.33
N PHE A 281 -9.17 16.35 -22.38
CA PHE A 281 -8.29 16.52 -21.21
C PHE A 281 -9.04 17.11 -20.01
N ASN A 282 -9.75 18.22 -20.19
CA ASN A 282 -10.47 18.90 -19.11
C ASN A 282 -11.52 18.00 -18.46
N ARG A 283 -12.30 17.25 -19.25
CA ARG A 283 -13.30 16.30 -18.74
C ARG A 283 -12.62 15.17 -17.96
N SER A 284 -11.57 14.58 -18.54
CA SER A 284 -10.83 13.48 -17.91
C SER A 284 -10.15 13.92 -16.62
N PHE A 285 -9.53 15.10 -16.61
CA PHE A 285 -8.87 15.65 -15.43
C PHE A 285 -9.86 15.95 -14.32
N LYS A 286 -11.01 16.57 -14.64
CA LYS A 286 -12.08 16.83 -13.66
C LYS A 286 -12.66 15.52 -13.10
N LYS A 287 -12.88 14.52 -13.95
CA LYS A 287 -13.37 13.20 -13.52
C LYS A 287 -12.37 12.52 -12.56
N TYR A 288 -11.08 12.67 -12.83
CA TYR A 288 -10.01 12.02 -12.06
C TYR A 288 -9.68 12.73 -10.74
N THR A 289 -9.62 14.06 -10.74
CA THR A 289 -9.19 14.88 -9.60
C THR A 289 -10.32 15.53 -8.82
N GLY A 290 -11.54 15.51 -9.34
CA GLY A 290 -12.68 16.26 -8.82
C GLY A 290 -12.69 17.75 -9.20
N MET A 291 -11.61 18.28 -9.80
CA MET A 291 -11.41 19.70 -10.10
C MET A 291 -11.05 19.92 -11.57
N THR A 292 -11.35 21.11 -12.10
CA THR A 292 -10.80 21.51 -13.41
C THR A 292 -9.29 21.77 -13.31
N PRO A 293 -8.52 21.64 -14.41
CA PRO A 293 -7.09 21.90 -14.41
C PRO A 293 -6.74 23.31 -13.87
N THR A 294 -7.54 24.31 -14.24
CA THR A 294 -7.37 25.70 -13.76
C THR A 294 -7.62 25.83 -12.26
N ALA A 295 -8.69 25.20 -11.75
CA ALA A 295 -8.98 25.19 -10.32
C ALA A 295 -7.92 24.42 -9.53
N TYR A 296 -7.43 23.32 -10.07
CA TYR A 296 -6.32 22.55 -9.47
C TYR A 296 -5.07 23.40 -9.35
N ARG A 297 -4.65 24.09 -10.41
CA ARG A 297 -3.52 25.03 -10.39
C ARG A 297 -3.72 26.10 -9.32
N ALA A 298 -4.88 26.79 -9.32
CA ALA A 298 -5.14 27.86 -8.35
C ALA A 298 -5.07 27.36 -6.90
N SER A 299 -5.56 26.16 -6.62
CA SER A 299 -5.56 25.57 -5.28
C SER A 299 -4.17 25.21 -4.75
N ARG A 300 -3.19 24.99 -5.66
CA ARG A 300 -1.82 24.59 -5.31
C ARG A 300 -0.84 25.75 -5.34
N VAL A 301 -0.93 26.64 -6.32
CA VAL A 301 -0.04 27.82 -6.46
C VAL A 301 -0.39 28.88 -5.41
N GLY A 302 -1.66 28.98 -4.96
CA GLY A 302 -2.06 29.93 -3.90
C GLY A 302 -1.50 29.62 -2.52
N ARG A 303 -0.97 28.41 -2.27
CA ARG A 303 -0.35 28.06 -0.98
C ARG A 303 1.12 28.52 -0.81
N HIS A 304 1.75 29.05 -1.85
CA HIS A 304 3.14 29.55 -1.79
C HIS A 304 3.27 31.07 -1.75
N LYS A 305 2.18 31.81 -1.62
CA LYS A 305 2.26 33.25 -1.27
C LYS A 305 2.24 33.41 0.25
N VAL A 306 3.35 33.16 0.90
CA VAL A 306 3.70 33.79 2.18
C VAL A 306 4.12 35.21 1.85
N PRO A 307 3.48 36.29 2.36
CA PRO A 307 3.92 37.65 2.15
C PRO A 307 5.24 37.84 2.92
N LEU A 308 6.31 38.13 2.20
CA LEU A 308 7.51 38.73 2.77
C LEU A 308 7.19 40.22 3.05
N THR A 309 6.54 40.47 4.18
CA THR A 309 6.51 41.82 4.76
C THR A 309 6.53 41.72 6.27
N ALA A 310 7.74 41.60 6.82
CA ALA A 310 7.97 42.07 8.19
C ALA A 310 9.18 43.01 8.06
N ALA A 311 8.85 44.29 8.02
CA ALA A 311 9.80 45.37 8.11
C ALA A 311 10.64 45.27 9.38
N PHE A 312 11.94 45.44 9.26
CA PHE A 312 12.82 45.69 10.40
C PHE A 312 12.50 47.10 10.93
N PRO A 313 12.32 47.29 12.24
CA PRO A 313 12.36 48.61 12.83
C PRO A 313 13.82 49.06 12.88
N SER A 314 14.12 50.13 12.16
CA SER A 314 15.35 50.94 12.30
C SER A 314 15.42 51.49 13.73
N GLY A 315 16.37 50.98 14.52
CA GLY A 315 16.77 51.63 15.78
C GLY A 315 17.53 52.89 15.49
N GLY A 316 17.00 54.00 15.95
CA GLY A 316 17.67 55.26 16.06
C GLY A 316 18.07 55.53 17.51
N SER A 317 19.30 56.04 17.65
CA SER A 317 19.90 56.79 18.75
C SER A 317 20.15 56.08 20.04
#